data_b83f90dd86b6485e8f79edecc93e6fc7
#
_entry.id   b83f90dd86b6485e8f79edecc93e6fc7
#
_cell.length_a   1.000
_cell.length_b   1.000
_cell.length_c   1.000
_cell.angle_alpha   90.00
_cell.angle_beta   90.00
_cell.angle_gamma   90.00
#
_symmetry.space_group_name_H-M   'P 1'
#
loop_
_entity.id
_entity.type
_entity.pdbx_description
1 polymer ?
#
loop_
_entity_poly.entity_id
_entity_poly.type
_entity_poly.pdbx_seq_one_letter_code
_entity_poly.pdbx_strand_id
1 'polypeptide(L)'
;MLPTDDLVQAARRPAVIDTPLGLVEFSVSLGSEVLPVVPNAVWRLPNGAHLHRWQHSDAAVDLLIGSIDAPPWDGSEPIPMWAGIWQVRATAEVSGLVFSAELTDLPADACGGPDPGECLAAVSVENEHFMVSIGGPDSELLAMQAADGRLVPSGWARLLPTDVDDTITEYGVRYADPARVAWHLPGLAAAEVARLCIATAWCPRDDDRPAAWFAVDIPLDTAYYQLTAGPT
;
A
#
# COMPACT_ATOMS: atom_id res chain seq x y z
N MET A 1 11.05 8.97 11.51
CA MET A 1 10.04 9.18 12.57
C MET A 1 9.15 10.30 12.05
N LEU A 2 7.84 10.06 11.97
CA LEU A 2 6.91 11.10 11.52
C LEU A 2 6.95 12.25 12.53
N PRO A 3 6.94 13.52 12.11
CA PRO A 3 6.89 14.67 13.00
C PRO A 3 5.58 14.60 13.82
N THR A 4 5.69 14.70 15.13
CA THR A 4 4.53 14.52 16.03
C THR A 4 3.97 15.83 16.56
N ASP A 5 4.63 16.97 16.31
CA ASP A 5 4.38 18.21 17.04
C ASP A 5 3.13 18.97 16.55
N ASP A 6 2.62 18.67 15.34
CA ASP A 6 1.44 19.32 14.75
C ASP A 6 0.27 18.36 14.49
N LEU A 7 0.30 17.16 15.08
CA LEU A 7 -0.75 16.16 14.83
C LEU A 7 -1.99 16.44 15.67
N VAL A 8 -3.14 16.56 15.01
CA VAL A 8 -4.43 16.68 15.68
C VAL A 8 -5.07 15.28 15.81
N GLN A 9 -5.40 14.89 17.05
CA GLN A 9 -6.08 13.63 17.27
C GLN A 9 -7.44 13.63 16.57
N ALA A 10 -7.70 12.58 15.77
CA ALA A 10 -8.94 12.39 15.04
C ALA A 10 -9.74 11.21 15.61
N ALA A 11 -11.01 11.10 15.19
CA ALA A 11 -11.82 9.94 15.53
C ALA A 11 -11.20 8.66 14.96
N ARG A 12 -11.22 7.58 15.77
CA ARG A 12 -10.77 6.28 15.29
C ARG A 12 -11.75 5.77 14.23
N ARG A 13 -11.23 5.43 13.08
CA ARG A 13 -11.98 4.89 11.95
C ARG A 13 -11.10 3.91 11.17
N PRO A 14 -11.69 2.96 10.43
CA PRO A 14 -10.96 2.12 9.50
C PRO A 14 -10.11 2.94 8.52
N ALA A 15 -9.03 2.37 8.06
CA ALA A 15 -8.22 2.94 6.98
C ALA A 15 -8.82 2.49 5.64
N VAL A 16 -9.70 3.33 5.10
CA VAL A 16 -10.41 3.07 3.84
C VAL A 16 -10.34 4.29 2.92
N ILE A 17 -10.40 4.04 1.62
CA ILE A 17 -10.49 5.06 0.58
C ILE A 17 -11.76 4.81 -0.22
N ASP A 18 -12.61 5.84 -0.35
CA ASP A 18 -13.76 5.80 -1.24
C ASP A 18 -13.31 5.94 -2.70
N THR A 19 -13.76 5.06 -3.56
CA THR A 19 -13.54 5.09 -5.00
C THR A 19 -14.87 4.96 -5.76
N PRO A 20 -14.92 5.26 -7.07
CA PRO A 20 -16.14 5.08 -7.85
C PRO A 20 -16.65 3.63 -7.94
N LEU A 21 -15.78 2.64 -7.67
CA LEU A 21 -16.14 1.22 -7.73
C LEU A 21 -16.23 0.53 -6.37
N GLY A 22 -16.16 1.28 -5.26
CA GLY A 22 -16.26 0.72 -3.92
C GLY A 22 -15.19 1.27 -2.97
N LEU A 23 -14.93 0.54 -1.89
CA LEU A 23 -14.00 0.95 -0.84
C LEU A 23 -12.68 0.18 -0.99
N VAL A 24 -11.56 0.89 -1.00
CA VAL A 24 -10.25 0.24 -0.84
C VAL A 24 -9.94 0.15 0.64
N GLU A 25 -9.87 -1.08 1.14
CA GLU A 25 -9.55 -1.40 2.53
C GLU A 25 -8.11 -1.85 2.67
N PHE A 26 -7.43 -1.33 3.69
CA PHE A 26 -6.05 -1.70 4.03
C PHE A 26 -6.02 -2.59 5.25
N SER A 27 -5.26 -3.68 5.19
CA SER A 27 -5.05 -4.54 6.34
C SER A 27 -3.61 -5.00 6.48
N VAL A 28 -3.26 -5.43 7.71
CA VAL A 28 -1.94 -5.95 8.02
C VAL A 28 -2.05 -7.08 9.04
N SER A 29 -1.22 -8.11 8.87
CA SER A 29 -1.05 -9.20 9.84
C SER A 29 0.41 -9.29 10.28
N LEU A 30 0.60 -9.64 11.55
CA LEU A 30 1.89 -9.94 12.17
C LEU A 30 1.89 -11.41 12.55
N GLY A 31 2.70 -12.22 11.88
CA GLY A 31 2.60 -13.67 11.96
C GLY A 31 1.20 -14.17 11.57
N SER A 32 0.52 -14.84 12.48
CA SER A 32 -0.86 -15.32 12.26
C SER A 32 -1.95 -14.36 12.76
N GLU A 33 -1.60 -13.24 13.38
CA GLU A 33 -2.55 -12.30 13.97
C GLU A 33 -2.88 -11.18 12.98
N VAL A 34 -4.13 -11.08 12.58
CA VAL A 34 -4.66 -9.95 11.80
C VAL A 34 -4.95 -8.81 12.76
N LEU A 35 -4.38 -7.63 12.49
CA LEU A 35 -4.65 -6.46 13.32
C LEU A 35 -6.10 -6.00 13.18
N PRO A 36 -6.69 -5.41 14.24
CA PRO A 36 -8.06 -4.89 14.19
C PRO A 36 -8.24 -3.87 13.07
N VAL A 37 -9.38 -3.90 12.39
CA VAL A 37 -9.73 -2.93 11.33
C VAL A 37 -9.69 -1.48 11.85
N VAL A 38 -10.09 -1.28 13.12
CA VAL A 38 -10.05 0.03 13.78
C VAL A 38 -8.74 0.18 14.57
N PRO A 39 -7.90 1.20 14.27
CA PRO A 39 -6.64 1.42 14.95
C PRO A 39 -6.82 1.88 16.41
N ASN A 40 -5.75 1.78 17.19
CA ASN A 40 -5.70 2.30 18.57
C ASN A 40 -5.79 3.83 18.61
N ALA A 41 -5.21 4.51 17.62
CA ALA A 41 -5.24 5.96 17.50
C ALA A 41 -5.20 6.40 16.03
N VAL A 42 -5.78 7.57 15.76
CA VAL A 42 -5.73 8.26 14.47
C VAL A 42 -5.37 9.72 14.71
N TRP A 43 -4.49 10.24 13.88
CA TRP A 43 -4.16 11.68 13.84
C TRP A 43 -4.32 12.21 12.43
N ARG A 44 -4.67 13.47 12.33
CA ARG A 44 -4.71 14.21 11.09
C ARG A 44 -3.50 15.13 10.98
N LEU A 45 -2.84 15.10 9.84
CA LEU A 45 -1.75 16.00 9.48
C LEU A 45 -2.31 17.31 8.92
N PRO A 46 -1.51 18.39 8.90
CA PRO A 46 -1.94 19.70 8.36
C PRO A 46 -2.39 19.66 6.90
N ASN A 47 -1.81 18.81 6.08
CA ASN A 47 -2.18 18.58 4.66
C ASN A 47 -3.40 17.69 4.46
N GLY A 48 -4.06 17.25 5.55
CA GLY A 48 -5.25 16.41 5.50
C GLY A 48 -4.98 14.91 5.50
N ALA A 49 -3.74 14.45 5.36
CA ALA A 49 -3.39 13.05 5.51
C ALA A 49 -3.69 12.54 6.93
N HIS A 50 -3.89 11.23 7.08
CA HIS A 50 -4.16 10.59 8.36
C HIS A 50 -3.07 9.59 8.70
N LEU A 51 -2.64 9.61 9.97
CA LEU A 51 -1.76 8.60 10.55
C LEU A 51 -2.61 7.70 11.44
N HIS A 52 -2.74 6.44 11.04
CA HIS A 52 -3.36 5.38 11.80
C HIS A 52 -2.29 4.59 12.55
N ARG A 53 -2.50 4.27 13.82
CA ARG A 53 -1.55 3.52 14.64
C ARG A 53 -2.20 2.36 15.34
N TRP A 54 -1.60 1.20 15.21
CA TRP A 54 -1.89 0.01 15.97
C TRP A 54 -0.72 -0.27 16.94
N GLN A 55 -1.07 -0.69 18.14
CA GLN A 55 -0.11 -1.19 19.11
C GLN A 55 -0.31 -2.69 19.26
N HIS A 56 0.73 -3.43 18.95
CA HIS A 56 0.84 -4.87 19.16
C HIS A 56 1.92 -5.14 20.22
N SER A 57 1.89 -6.32 20.89
CA SER A 57 2.91 -6.68 21.90
C SER A 57 4.33 -6.61 21.34
N ASP A 58 4.50 -7.03 20.09
CA ASP A 58 5.79 -7.25 19.46
C ASP A 58 6.17 -6.19 18.42
N ALA A 59 5.25 -5.27 18.11
CA ALA A 59 5.50 -4.23 17.12
C ALA A 59 4.62 -2.98 17.32
N ALA A 60 5.12 -1.84 16.87
CA ALA A 60 4.32 -0.66 16.55
C ALA A 60 4.06 -0.61 15.04
N VAL A 61 2.81 -0.46 14.67
CA VAL A 61 2.37 -0.43 13.26
C VAL A 61 1.72 0.91 12.96
N ASP A 62 2.21 1.58 11.95
CA ASP A 62 1.71 2.85 11.47
C ASP A 62 1.28 2.72 10.00
N LEU A 63 0.16 3.35 9.63
CA LEU A 63 -0.26 3.59 8.26
C LEU A 63 -0.49 5.09 8.08
N LEU A 64 0.33 5.73 7.26
CA LEU A 64 0.12 7.09 6.80
C LEU A 64 -0.64 7.03 5.48
N ILE A 65 -1.84 7.63 5.43
CA ILE A 65 -2.72 7.56 4.26
C ILE A 65 -3.25 8.95 3.90
N GLY A 66 -3.29 9.28 2.62
CA GLY A 66 -3.81 10.55 2.14
C GLY A 66 -3.84 10.65 0.63
N SER A 67 -4.49 11.71 0.14
CA SER A 67 -4.47 12.09 -1.27
C SER A 67 -3.09 12.63 -1.64
N ILE A 68 -2.64 12.28 -2.82
CA ILE A 68 -1.39 12.76 -3.42
C ILE A 68 -1.63 13.11 -4.88
N ASP A 69 -0.74 13.89 -5.45
CA ASP A 69 -0.78 14.22 -6.88
C ASP A 69 -0.23 13.04 -7.69
N ALA A 70 -1.04 12.55 -8.64
CA ALA A 70 -0.57 11.54 -9.58
C ALA A 70 0.55 12.12 -10.46
N PRO A 71 1.59 11.32 -10.78
CA PRO A 71 2.57 11.74 -11.75
C PRO A 71 1.90 12.13 -13.07
N PRO A 72 2.28 13.25 -13.71
CA PRO A 72 1.69 13.61 -14.99
C PRO A 72 2.08 12.55 -16.04
N TRP A 73 1.09 11.92 -16.62
CA TRP A 73 1.26 10.97 -17.70
C TRP A 73 0.92 11.67 -19.03
N ASP A 74 1.91 11.80 -19.90
CA ASP A 74 1.80 12.22 -21.31
C ASP A 74 0.71 13.27 -21.62
N GLY A 75 0.67 14.35 -20.80
CA GLY A 75 -0.27 15.45 -20.98
C GLY A 75 -1.71 15.15 -20.57
N SER A 76 -1.95 14.06 -19.84
CA SER A 76 -3.25 13.74 -19.25
C SER A 76 -3.63 14.72 -18.13
N GLU A 77 -4.92 14.92 -17.93
CA GLU A 77 -5.42 15.64 -16.75
C GLU A 77 -5.05 14.89 -15.46
N PRO A 78 -4.82 15.62 -14.36
CA PRO A 78 -4.60 14.99 -13.05
C PRO A 78 -5.77 14.08 -12.68
N ILE A 79 -5.46 12.88 -12.24
CA ILE A 79 -6.46 11.92 -11.76
C ILE A 79 -6.42 11.80 -10.24
N PRO A 80 -7.54 11.45 -9.58
CA PRO A 80 -7.54 11.17 -8.16
C PRO A 80 -6.61 10.01 -7.82
N MET A 81 -5.72 10.25 -6.84
CA MET A 81 -4.78 9.26 -6.37
C MET A 81 -4.60 9.37 -4.87
N TRP A 82 -4.44 8.22 -4.22
CA TRP A 82 -4.15 8.10 -2.80
C TRP A 82 -2.95 7.16 -2.60
N ALA A 83 -2.19 7.42 -1.56
CA ALA A 83 -1.15 6.49 -1.12
C ALA A 83 -1.32 6.14 0.36
N GLY A 84 -1.04 4.89 0.68
CA GLY A 84 -0.91 4.37 2.03
C GLY A 84 0.51 3.88 2.27
N ILE A 85 1.23 4.46 3.23
CA ILE A 85 2.57 4.02 3.60
C ILE A 85 2.50 3.30 4.94
N TRP A 86 2.68 2.00 4.90
CA TRP A 86 2.86 1.18 6.06
C TRP A 86 4.27 1.32 6.64
N GLN A 87 4.36 1.35 7.96
CA GLN A 87 5.60 1.18 8.71
C GLN A 87 5.36 0.24 9.87
N VAL A 88 6.08 -0.87 9.90
CA VAL A 88 6.13 -1.78 11.03
C VAL A 88 7.49 -1.66 11.69
N ARG A 89 7.51 -1.38 13.00
CA ARG A 89 8.72 -1.38 13.81
C ARG A 89 8.59 -2.48 14.85
N ALA A 90 9.39 -3.53 14.72
CA ALA A 90 9.42 -4.63 15.65
C ALA A 90 10.04 -4.22 17.00
N THR A 91 9.40 -4.55 18.10
CA THR A 91 9.93 -4.45 19.48
C THR A 91 10.42 -5.80 20.00
N ALA A 92 9.90 -6.89 19.44
CA ALA A 92 10.34 -8.26 19.61
C ALA A 92 10.37 -8.93 18.23
N GLU A 93 10.73 -10.20 18.15
CA GLU A 93 10.71 -10.97 16.91
C GLU A 93 9.27 -11.14 16.40
N VAL A 94 9.05 -10.83 15.11
CA VAL A 94 7.79 -11.04 14.38
C VAL A 94 8.06 -12.07 13.29
N SER A 95 7.29 -13.16 13.25
CA SER A 95 7.55 -14.33 12.39
C SER A 95 7.26 -14.09 10.89
N GLY A 96 6.48 -13.08 10.54
CA GLY A 96 6.14 -12.74 9.16
C GLY A 96 5.21 -11.53 9.12
N LEU A 97 5.12 -10.90 7.95
CA LEU A 97 4.24 -9.76 7.70
C LEU A 97 3.35 -10.06 6.50
N VAL A 98 2.08 -9.70 6.58
CA VAL A 98 1.20 -9.66 5.40
C VAL A 98 0.54 -8.30 5.35
N PHE A 99 0.87 -7.51 4.35
CA PHE A 99 0.12 -6.30 4.01
C PHE A 99 -0.86 -6.63 2.90
N SER A 100 -2.08 -6.07 2.94
CA SER A 100 -2.99 -6.20 1.82
C SER A 100 -3.81 -4.94 1.58
N ALA A 101 -4.23 -4.78 0.35
CA ALA A 101 -5.25 -3.84 -0.07
C ALA A 101 -6.29 -4.59 -0.92
N GLU A 102 -7.56 -4.28 -0.67
CA GLU A 102 -8.69 -4.96 -1.29
C GLU A 102 -9.77 -3.93 -1.63
N LEU A 103 -10.29 -3.99 -2.85
CA LEU A 103 -11.46 -3.21 -3.25
C LEU A 103 -12.72 -4.03 -2.92
N THR A 104 -13.51 -3.52 -1.99
CA THR A 104 -14.75 -4.14 -1.48
C THR A 104 -15.97 -3.37 -1.98
N ASP A 105 -17.16 -3.93 -1.75
CA ASP A 105 -18.45 -3.32 -2.17
C ASP A 105 -18.54 -3.08 -3.69
N LEU A 106 -17.97 -3.98 -4.48
CA LEU A 106 -17.93 -3.90 -5.94
C LEU A 106 -19.34 -3.88 -6.55
N PRO A 107 -19.59 -3.02 -7.56
CA PRO A 107 -20.77 -3.13 -8.40
C PRO A 107 -20.83 -4.49 -9.11
N ALA A 108 -22.06 -4.96 -9.39
CA ALA A 108 -22.26 -6.27 -10.02
C ALA A 108 -21.70 -6.38 -11.45
N ASP A 109 -21.50 -5.25 -12.11
CA ASP A 109 -20.95 -5.12 -13.46
C ASP A 109 -19.42 -4.90 -13.47
N ALA A 110 -18.81 -4.79 -12.28
CA ALA A 110 -17.36 -4.65 -12.19
C ALA A 110 -16.64 -5.97 -12.48
N CYS A 111 -15.58 -5.88 -13.24
CA CYS A 111 -14.68 -7.01 -13.53
C CYS A 111 -13.22 -6.54 -13.44
N GLY A 112 -12.30 -7.47 -13.20
CA GLY A 112 -10.89 -7.13 -13.08
C GLY A 112 -10.05 -8.32 -12.68
N GLY A 113 -8.82 -8.05 -12.28
CA GLY A 113 -7.89 -9.07 -11.84
C GLY A 113 -6.47 -8.55 -11.68
N PRO A 114 -5.51 -9.48 -11.53
CA PRO A 114 -4.10 -9.14 -11.51
C PRO A 114 -3.68 -8.40 -12.79
N ASP A 115 -2.97 -7.30 -12.61
CA ASP A 115 -2.50 -6.42 -13.69
C ASP A 115 -1.06 -5.95 -13.39
N PRO A 116 -0.10 -6.90 -13.23
CA PRO A 116 1.26 -6.58 -12.83
C PRO A 116 2.04 -5.88 -13.96
N GLY A 117 2.99 -5.05 -13.59
CA GLY A 117 3.96 -4.40 -14.45
C GLY A 117 5.39 -4.77 -14.11
N GLU A 118 6.35 -4.15 -14.77
CA GLU A 118 7.76 -4.22 -14.40
C GLU A 118 7.94 -3.52 -13.03
N CYS A 119 8.46 -4.26 -12.04
CA CYS A 119 8.62 -3.80 -10.66
C CYS A 119 7.31 -3.39 -9.93
N LEU A 120 6.14 -3.70 -10.49
CA LEU A 120 4.83 -3.32 -10.00
C LEU A 120 3.93 -4.54 -9.79
N ALA A 121 3.46 -4.71 -8.57
CA ALA A 121 2.35 -5.60 -8.25
C ALA A 121 1.05 -4.80 -8.22
N ALA A 122 0.12 -5.09 -9.13
CA ALA A 122 -1.14 -4.36 -9.20
C ALA A 122 -2.33 -5.28 -9.46
N VAL A 123 -3.51 -4.78 -9.07
CA VAL A 123 -4.83 -5.25 -9.51
C VAL A 123 -5.57 -4.07 -10.10
N SER A 124 -6.28 -4.32 -11.20
CA SER A 124 -7.15 -3.33 -11.82
C SER A 124 -8.56 -3.88 -11.91
N VAL A 125 -9.53 -3.04 -11.55
CA VAL A 125 -10.96 -3.35 -11.62
C VAL A 125 -11.65 -2.25 -12.40
N GLU A 126 -12.54 -2.63 -13.28
CA GLU A 126 -13.25 -1.69 -14.15
C GLU A 126 -14.72 -2.04 -14.34
N ASN A 127 -15.50 -1.06 -14.70
CA ASN A 127 -16.82 -1.21 -15.29
C ASN A 127 -16.93 -0.34 -16.55
N GLU A 128 -18.12 -0.10 -17.08
CA GLU A 128 -18.32 0.74 -18.28
C GLU A 128 -17.92 2.21 -18.11
N HIS A 129 -17.79 2.69 -16.86
CA HIS A 129 -17.57 4.12 -16.56
C HIS A 129 -16.22 4.44 -15.95
N PHE A 130 -15.67 3.55 -15.13
CA PHE A 130 -14.47 3.80 -14.34
C PHE A 130 -13.51 2.62 -14.34
N MET A 131 -12.25 2.93 -14.15
CA MET A 131 -11.17 2.01 -13.81
C MET A 131 -10.57 2.44 -12.47
N VAL A 132 -10.36 1.49 -11.56
CA VAL A 132 -9.65 1.65 -10.28
C VAL A 132 -8.47 0.69 -10.29
N SER A 133 -7.28 1.19 -9.98
CA SER A 133 -6.08 0.38 -9.83
C SER A 133 -5.54 0.50 -8.41
N ILE A 134 -5.04 -0.60 -7.88
CA ILE A 134 -4.31 -0.70 -6.60
C ILE A 134 -2.97 -1.32 -6.91
N GLY A 135 -1.87 -0.68 -6.49
CA GLY A 135 -0.54 -1.17 -6.78
C GLY A 135 0.49 -0.85 -5.69
N GLY A 136 1.61 -1.53 -5.76
CA GLY A 136 2.77 -1.35 -4.90
C GLY A 136 3.97 -2.15 -5.44
N PRO A 137 5.11 -2.18 -4.75
CA PRO A 137 6.29 -2.85 -5.25
C PRO A 137 6.04 -4.35 -5.43
N ASP A 138 6.54 -4.92 -6.52
CA ASP A 138 6.57 -6.37 -6.68
C ASP A 138 7.67 -7.01 -5.83
N SER A 139 7.83 -8.33 -5.94
CA SER A 139 8.82 -9.08 -5.17
C SER A 139 10.25 -8.73 -5.57
N GLU A 140 10.50 -8.44 -6.84
CA GLU A 140 11.82 -8.07 -7.36
C GLU A 140 12.24 -6.70 -6.82
N LEU A 141 11.37 -5.70 -6.92
CA LEU A 141 11.65 -4.37 -6.36
C LEU A 141 11.87 -4.43 -4.85
N LEU A 142 11.09 -5.24 -4.12
CA LEU A 142 11.30 -5.46 -2.68
C LEU A 142 12.65 -6.10 -2.38
N ALA A 143 13.09 -7.09 -3.19
CA ALA A 143 14.42 -7.69 -3.05
C ALA A 143 15.53 -6.67 -3.30
N MET A 144 15.39 -5.79 -4.31
CA MET A 144 16.33 -4.70 -4.59
C MET A 144 16.37 -3.69 -3.43
N GLN A 145 15.21 -3.29 -2.89
CA GLN A 145 15.12 -2.40 -1.72
C GLN A 145 15.75 -3.02 -0.47
N ALA A 146 15.62 -4.34 -0.30
CA ALA A 146 16.27 -5.07 0.78
C ALA A 146 17.81 -5.08 0.61
N ALA A 147 18.31 -5.24 -0.61
CA ALA A 147 19.75 -5.17 -0.88
C ALA A 147 20.34 -3.80 -0.48
N ASP A 148 19.57 -2.72 -0.67
CA ASP A 148 19.95 -1.37 -0.23
C ASP A 148 19.78 -1.16 1.29
N GLY A 149 18.96 -1.96 1.97
CA GLY A 149 18.72 -1.93 3.42
C GLY A 149 18.06 -0.65 3.95
N ARG A 150 17.37 0.13 3.08
CA ARG A 150 16.79 1.43 3.46
C ARG A 150 15.31 1.37 3.87
N LEU A 151 14.51 0.59 3.17
CA LEU A 151 13.05 0.52 3.36
C LEU A 151 12.61 -0.74 4.08
N VAL A 152 13.30 -1.84 3.83
CA VAL A 152 13.06 -3.15 4.42
C VAL A 152 14.38 -3.76 4.88
N PRO A 153 14.35 -4.75 5.79
CA PRO A 153 15.58 -5.40 6.29
C PRO A 153 16.42 -6.03 5.18
N SER A 154 17.73 -5.84 5.23
CA SER A 154 18.66 -6.38 4.23
C SER A 154 18.65 -7.91 4.14
N GLY A 155 18.30 -8.59 5.24
CA GLY A 155 18.13 -10.05 5.27
C GLY A 155 17.07 -10.57 4.30
N TRP A 156 16.10 -9.77 3.93
CA TRP A 156 15.00 -10.14 3.03
C TRP A 156 15.45 -10.34 1.58
N ALA A 157 16.55 -9.71 1.15
CA ALA A 157 17.08 -9.85 -0.22
C ALA A 157 17.36 -11.31 -0.65
N ARG A 158 17.55 -12.22 0.31
CA ARG A 158 17.79 -13.65 0.03
C ARG A 158 16.53 -14.51 0.15
N LEU A 159 15.45 -13.95 0.64
CA LEU A 159 14.20 -14.65 0.94
C LEU A 159 13.11 -14.31 -0.06
N LEU A 160 13.17 -13.12 -0.65
CA LEU A 160 12.21 -12.68 -1.66
C LEU A 160 12.58 -13.27 -3.04
N PRO A 161 11.59 -13.70 -3.81
CA PRO A 161 11.82 -14.20 -5.17
C PRO A 161 12.29 -13.05 -6.08
N THR A 162 13.30 -13.32 -6.90
CA THR A 162 13.83 -12.40 -7.91
C THR A 162 13.49 -12.82 -9.33
N ASP A 163 12.91 -14.03 -9.49
CA ASP A 163 12.46 -14.55 -10.78
C ASP A 163 10.95 -14.85 -10.72
N VAL A 164 10.27 -14.56 -11.83
CA VAL A 164 8.84 -14.83 -12.03
C VAL A 164 8.55 -16.33 -12.24
N ASP A 165 9.53 -17.19 -11.98
CA ASP A 165 9.36 -18.62 -12.18
C ASP A 165 8.36 -19.18 -11.16
N ASP A 166 7.35 -19.92 -11.63
CA ASP A 166 6.13 -20.44 -11.01
C ASP A 166 6.28 -21.24 -9.70
N THR A 167 7.38 -21.16 -9.02
CA THR A 167 7.54 -21.77 -7.71
C THR A 167 6.81 -20.94 -6.67
N ILE A 168 5.76 -21.49 -6.09
CA ILE A 168 5.07 -20.93 -4.91
C ILE A 168 6.11 -20.76 -3.79
N THR A 169 6.67 -19.58 -3.72
CA THR A 169 7.58 -19.21 -2.63
C THR A 169 6.76 -18.87 -1.39
N GLU A 170 7.34 -19.06 -0.22
CA GLU A 170 6.69 -18.69 1.05
C GLU A 170 6.38 -17.18 1.10
N TYR A 171 7.27 -16.37 0.51
CA TYR A 171 7.19 -14.90 0.48
C TYR A 171 6.96 -14.40 -0.95
N GLY A 172 6.39 -13.20 -1.06
CA GLY A 172 6.13 -12.54 -2.33
C GLY A 172 4.72 -11.97 -2.42
N VAL A 173 4.36 -11.51 -3.61
CA VAL A 173 3.04 -10.95 -3.89
C VAL A 173 2.06 -12.06 -4.25
N ARG A 174 0.84 -11.95 -3.74
CA ARG A 174 -0.27 -12.84 -4.07
C ARG A 174 -1.50 -12.04 -4.42
N TYR A 175 -2.21 -12.54 -5.38
CA TYR A 175 -3.49 -12.00 -5.81
C TYR A 175 -4.60 -12.95 -5.35
N ALA A 176 -5.68 -12.38 -4.82
CA ALA A 176 -6.86 -13.14 -4.44
C ALA A 176 -8.09 -12.38 -4.89
N ASP A 177 -8.91 -13.08 -5.62
CA ASP A 177 -10.21 -12.76 -6.19
C ASP A 177 -10.53 -11.27 -6.47
N PRO A 178 -10.98 -10.91 -7.58
CA PRO A 178 -10.42 -10.07 -8.65
C PRO A 178 -9.81 -8.75 -8.17
N ALA A 179 -9.98 -8.40 -6.91
CA ALA A 179 -9.78 -7.05 -6.41
C ALA A 179 -8.81 -6.93 -5.23
N ARG A 180 -8.07 -7.99 -4.90
CA ARG A 180 -7.15 -8.00 -3.76
C ARG A 180 -5.72 -8.30 -4.17
N VAL A 181 -4.78 -7.52 -3.64
CA VAL A 181 -3.34 -7.76 -3.68
C VAL A 181 -2.78 -7.85 -2.27
N ALA A 182 -1.89 -8.81 -2.01
CA ALA A 182 -1.29 -9.04 -0.71
C ALA A 182 0.21 -9.33 -0.83
N TRP A 183 1.00 -8.69 0.03
CA TRP A 183 2.44 -8.86 0.16
C TRP A 183 2.73 -9.75 1.37
N HIS A 184 3.10 -11.00 1.12
CA HIS A 184 3.59 -11.93 2.13
C HIS A 184 5.08 -11.75 2.28
N LEU A 185 5.52 -11.21 3.40
CA LEU A 185 6.89 -10.77 3.62
C LEU A 185 7.53 -11.54 4.78
N PRO A 186 8.88 -11.66 4.78
CA PRO A 186 9.59 -12.28 5.89
C PRO A 186 9.33 -11.57 7.22
N GLY A 187 9.71 -12.21 8.31
CA GLY A 187 9.64 -11.65 9.65
C GLY A 187 10.64 -10.51 9.88
N LEU A 188 10.48 -9.89 11.05
CA LEU A 188 11.37 -8.83 11.54
C LEU A 188 12.05 -9.30 12.84
N ALA A 189 13.34 -9.09 12.94
CA ALA A 189 14.02 -9.15 14.22
C ALA A 189 13.70 -7.92 15.09
N ALA A 190 13.93 -8.00 16.39
CA ALA A 190 13.76 -6.86 17.29
C ALA A 190 14.54 -5.63 16.81
N ALA A 191 13.91 -4.46 16.85
CA ALA A 191 14.39 -3.16 16.37
C ALA A 191 14.44 -2.98 14.84
N GLU A 192 14.18 -4.01 14.05
CA GLU A 192 14.05 -3.85 12.60
C GLU A 192 12.79 -3.08 12.21
N VAL A 193 12.83 -2.50 11.03
CA VAL A 193 11.73 -1.70 10.46
C VAL A 193 11.49 -2.13 9.02
N ALA A 194 10.23 -2.34 8.67
CA ALA A 194 9.79 -2.50 7.29
C ALA A 194 8.84 -1.38 6.90
N ARG A 195 8.96 -0.90 5.66
CA ARG A 195 8.06 0.08 5.05
C ARG A 195 7.59 -0.42 3.70
N LEU A 196 6.31 -0.19 3.42
CA LEU A 196 5.68 -0.54 2.15
C LEU A 196 4.75 0.59 1.72
N CYS A 197 4.82 1.02 0.46
CA CYS A 197 3.86 1.93 -0.13
C CYS A 197 2.85 1.14 -0.96
N ILE A 198 1.56 1.40 -0.76
CA ILE A 198 0.47 0.90 -1.59
C ILE A 198 -0.31 2.13 -2.06
N ALA A 199 -0.47 2.26 -3.35
CA ALA A 199 -1.22 3.36 -3.95
C ALA A 199 -2.52 2.87 -4.57
N THR A 200 -3.51 3.74 -4.65
CA THR A 200 -4.72 3.54 -5.43
C THR A 200 -5.05 4.79 -6.23
N ALA A 201 -5.48 4.59 -7.45
CA ALA A 201 -5.89 5.67 -8.35
C ALA A 201 -7.10 5.23 -9.15
N TRP A 202 -7.86 6.20 -9.69
CA TRP A 202 -8.98 5.91 -10.57
C TRP A 202 -9.15 6.99 -11.62
N CYS A 203 -9.68 6.58 -12.77
CA CYS A 203 -9.99 7.48 -13.87
C CYS A 203 -11.31 7.04 -14.54
N PRO A 204 -11.95 7.92 -15.31
CA PRO A 204 -12.96 7.48 -16.28
C PRO A 204 -12.36 6.41 -17.19
N ARG A 205 -13.17 5.40 -17.53
CA ARG A 205 -12.72 4.39 -18.47
C ARG A 205 -12.56 5.02 -19.85
N ASP A 206 -11.32 5.05 -20.32
CA ASP A 206 -10.95 5.43 -21.66
C ASP A 206 -10.21 4.22 -22.26
N ASP A 207 -10.69 3.69 -23.37
CA ASP A 207 -10.19 2.46 -23.98
C ASP A 207 -8.69 2.54 -24.37
N ASP A 208 -8.15 3.75 -24.49
CA ASP A 208 -6.78 3.96 -24.97
C ASP A 208 -5.77 4.33 -23.86
N ARG A 209 -6.19 4.53 -22.57
CA ARG A 209 -5.28 5.07 -21.53
C ARG A 209 -5.53 4.54 -20.13
N PRO A 210 -4.79 3.53 -19.68
CA PRO A 210 -4.87 3.04 -18.31
C PRO A 210 -4.17 3.98 -17.32
N ALA A 211 -4.60 5.25 -17.25
CA ALA A 211 -3.96 6.28 -16.44
C ALA A 211 -3.90 5.91 -14.95
N ALA A 212 -4.95 5.25 -14.43
CA ALA A 212 -4.99 4.77 -13.06
C ALA A 212 -3.90 3.75 -12.77
N TRP A 213 -3.64 2.83 -13.72
CA TRP A 213 -2.60 1.82 -13.57
C TRP A 213 -1.19 2.43 -13.53
N PHE A 214 -0.90 3.40 -14.41
CA PHE A 214 0.40 4.09 -14.39
C PHE A 214 0.60 4.94 -13.12
N ALA A 215 -0.48 5.51 -12.60
CA ALA A 215 -0.39 6.36 -11.41
C ALA A 215 0.03 5.58 -10.15
N VAL A 216 -0.37 4.31 -10.02
CA VAL A 216 -0.05 3.51 -8.83
C VAL A 216 1.39 3.02 -8.77
N ASP A 217 2.17 3.20 -9.84
CA ASP A 217 3.62 2.99 -9.86
C ASP A 217 4.35 4.21 -9.30
N ILE A 218 4.21 4.44 -7.99
CA ILE A 218 4.83 5.58 -7.32
C ILE A 218 5.91 5.15 -6.32
N PRO A 219 7.13 5.74 -6.38
CA PRO A 219 8.15 5.48 -5.37
C PRO A 219 7.71 5.93 -3.97
N LEU A 220 8.04 5.13 -2.94
CA LEU A 220 7.70 5.41 -1.55
C LEU A 220 8.16 6.81 -1.12
N ASP A 221 9.39 7.21 -1.48
CA ASP A 221 9.96 8.50 -1.09
C ASP A 221 9.14 9.68 -1.66
N THR A 222 8.63 9.54 -2.90
CA THR A 222 7.75 10.53 -3.53
C THR A 222 6.42 10.63 -2.81
N ALA A 223 5.76 9.49 -2.55
CA ALA A 223 4.51 9.43 -1.81
C ALA A 223 4.69 9.99 -0.38
N TYR A 224 5.78 9.61 0.31
CA TYR A 224 6.08 10.08 1.66
C TYR A 224 6.27 11.60 1.70
N TYR A 225 7.02 12.17 0.74
CA TYR A 225 7.22 13.60 0.65
C TYR A 225 5.88 14.34 0.52
N GLN A 226 5.01 13.90 -0.39
CA GLN A 226 3.69 14.54 -0.60
C GLN A 226 2.79 14.39 0.64
N LEU A 227 2.79 13.22 1.29
CA LEU A 227 1.97 12.96 2.48
C LEU A 227 2.47 13.69 3.75
N THR A 228 3.71 14.17 3.77
CA THR A 228 4.29 14.87 4.93
C THR A 228 4.61 16.33 4.67
N ALA A 229 4.65 16.78 3.41
CA ALA A 229 4.79 18.18 3.08
C ALA A 229 3.58 18.96 3.63
N GLY A 230 3.86 20.11 4.24
CA GLY A 230 2.80 21.03 4.62
C GLY A 230 2.03 21.54 3.38
N PRO A 231 0.84 22.12 3.56
CA PRO A 231 0.11 22.71 2.45
C PRO A 231 0.99 23.77 1.77
N THR A 232 1.16 23.65 0.46
CA THR A 232 1.81 24.66 -0.39
C THR A 232 0.93 25.89 -0.53
#